data_1fb9a97769ba378eea8694704ba80867
#
_entry.id   1fb9a97769ba378eea8694704ba80867
#
_cell.length_a   1.000
_cell.length_b   1.000
_cell.length_c   1.000
_cell.angle_alpha   90.00
_cell.angle_beta   90.00
_cell.angle_gamma   90.00
#
_symmetry.space_group_name_H-M   'P 1'
#
loop_
_entity.id
_entity.type
_entity.pdbx_description
1 polymer ?
#
loop_
_entity_poly.entity_id
_entity_poly.type
_entity_poly.pdbx_seq_one_letter_code
_entity_poly.pdbx_strand_id
1 'polypeptide(L)'
;MDEIPGYMHIRPKQKALQKPYIQINPPCFVTHLIFDIDRNDAFFAWFDANLPQPNWISKNKENGHAHIGYMLSAPVCTTNNARQKVVRYLACIQNAYTAKLGADKGYVGLIAKNPLHGEWENHILSTKTYELNYLADFVDLEPLPTKQPEVSGLGRNCTLFDIVRIWAYKEIREHSDSYYAEWEAEVLTRALHANTAFSSPLEYQEVKQTARSIAKWVWRNHGSAEFQANFSAKQA
;
A
#
# COMPACT_ATOMS: atom_id res chain seq x y z
N MET A 1 21.76 -0.65 15.45
CA MET A 1 20.35 -0.39 15.79
C MET A 1 19.59 -1.61 15.31
N ASP A 2 19.30 -2.51 16.21
CA ASP A 2 18.71 -3.81 15.90
C ASP A 2 17.31 -3.63 15.34
N GLU A 3 17.02 -4.35 14.25
CA GLU A 3 15.71 -4.33 13.60
C GLU A 3 14.71 -5.04 14.52
N ILE A 4 13.66 -4.34 14.93
CA ILE A 4 12.58 -4.96 15.68
C ILE A 4 11.79 -5.84 14.70
N PRO A 5 11.70 -7.15 14.91
CA PRO A 5 10.94 -8.04 14.04
C PRO A 5 9.47 -7.59 13.95
N GLY A 6 8.89 -7.65 12.74
CA GLY A 6 7.47 -7.34 12.53
C GLY A 6 7.14 -5.87 12.23
N TYR A 7 8.12 -4.97 12.16
CA TYR A 7 7.90 -3.57 11.81
C TYR A 7 8.31 -3.23 10.38
N MET A 8 7.47 -2.43 9.70
CA MET A 8 7.85 -1.85 8.42
C MET A 8 8.83 -0.70 8.61
N HIS A 9 9.93 -0.74 7.85
CA HIS A 9 10.93 0.31 7.85
C HIS A 9 10.99 1.01 6.50
N ILE A 10 10.80 2.32 6.48
CA ILE A 10 11.04 3.13 5.28
C ILE A 10 12.54 3.26 5.07
N ARG A 11 13.03 2.80 3.93
CA ARG A 11 14.45 2.80 3.56
C ARG A 11 14.64 3.40 2.16
N PRO A 12 15.82 3.94 1.85
CA PRO A 12 16.20 4.24 0.47
C PRO A 12 16.07 2.98 -0.41
N LYS A 13 15.61 3.16 -1.67
CA LYS A 13 15.33 2.07 -2.61
C LYS A 13 16.42 1.00 -2.65
N GLN A 14 17.68 1.41 -2.77
CA GLN A 14 18.84 0.48 -2.83
C GLN A 14 18.94 -0.43 -1.59
N LYS A 15 18.66 0.12 -0.39
CA LYS A 15 18.66 -0.65 0.86
C LYS A 15 17.40 -1.50 1.02
N ALA A 16 16.25 -1.02 0.54
CA ALA A 16 15.01 -1.78 0.58
C ALA A 16 15.09 -3.02 -0.32
N LEU A 17 15.67 -2.91 -1.51
CA LEU A 17 15.83 -4.02 -2.46
C LEU A 17 16.75 -5.16 -1.94
N GLN A 18 17.53 -4.90 -0.89
CA GLN A 18 18.33 -5.93 -0.22
C GLN A 18 17.55 -6.71 0.85
N LYS A 19 16.26 -6.45 1.01
CA LYS A 19 15.41 -7.14 1.99
C LYS A 19 14.53 -8.18 1.32
N PRO A 20 14.26 -9.31 2.00
CA PRO A 20 13.44 -10.39 1.44
C PRO A 20 12.00 -9.99 1.18
N TYR A 21 11.50 -9.01 1.94
CA TYR A 21 10.16 -8.48 1.79
C TYR A 21 10.20 -6.98 1.53
N ILE A 22 9.39 -6.52 0.58
CA ILE A 22 9.29 -5.11 0.20
C ILE A 22 7.84 -4.69 -0.05
N GLN A 23 7.58 -3.40 0.06
CA GLN A 23 6.37 -2.79 -0.45
C GLN A 23 6.58 -2.47 -1.94
N ILE A 24 5.88 -3.19 -2.82
CA ILE A 24 5.99 -3.00 -4.28
C ILE A 24 5.10 -1.84 -4.74
N ASN A 25 3.86 -1.79 -4.27
CA ASN A 25 2.95 -0.70 -4.58
C ASN A 25 3.35 0.56 -3.80
N PRO A 26 3.59 1.69 -4.48
CA PRO A 26 3.84 2.95 -3.78
C PRO A 26 2.61 3.39 -2.99
N PRO A 27 2.76 4.21 -1.94
CA PRO A 27 1.63 4.79 -1.24
C PRO A 27 0.66 5.46 -2.22
N CYS A 28 -0.63 5.29 -2.00
CA CYS A 28 -1.70 5.91 -2.78
C CYS A 28 -1.88 5.43 -4.23
N PHE A 29 -1.11 4.43 -4.68
CA PHE A 29 -1.27 3.86 -6.01
C PHE A 29 -1.14 2.33 -5.99
N VAL A 30 -1.99 1.67 -6.77
CA VAL A 30 -1.82 0.26 -7.13
C VAL A 30 -1.19 0.20 -8.51
N THR A 31 0.05 -0.25 -8.57
CA THR A 31 0.82 -0.48 -9.79
C THR A 31 0.88 -1.96 -10.15
N HIS A 32 0.69 -2.82 -9.15
CA HIS A 32 0.68 -4.28 -9.29
C HIS A 32 -0.47 -4.88 -8.51
N LEU A 33 -1.20 -5.80 -9.14
CA LEU A 33 -2.03 -6.76 -8.40
C LEU A 33 -1.12 -7.87 -7.91
N ILE A 34 -1.13 -8.11 -6.59
CA ILE A 34 -0.28 -9.10 -5.94
C ILE A 34 -1.16 -10.03 -5.14
N PHE A 35 -0.91 -11.33 -5.25
CA PHE A 35 -1.68 -12.37 -4.60
C PHE A 35 -0.74 -13.28 -3.81
N ASP A 36 -1.10 -13.58 -2.57
CA ASP A 36 -0.40 -14.53 -1.70
C ASP A 36 -1.11 -15.89 -1.78
N ILE A 37 -0.36 -16.89 -2.15
CA ILE A 37 -0.89 -18.25 -2.36
C ILE A 37 -0.18 -19.21 -1.44
N ASP A 38 -0.88 -19.62 -0.38
CA ASP A 38 -0.37 -20.43 0.73
C ASP A 38 -0.55 -21.94 0.47
N ARG A 39 -0.04 -22.41 -0.66
CA ARG A 39 -0.02 -23.83 -0.98
C ARG A 39 1.24 -24.21 -1.76
N ASN A 40 1.60 -25.49 -1.73
CA ASN A 40 2.86 -25.98 -2.29
C ASN A 40 2.94 -25.93 -3.83
N ASP A 41 1.80 -25.91 -4.51
CA ASP A 41 1.67 -25.83 -5.98
C ASP A 41 1.38 -24.41 -6.49
N ALA A 42 1.61 -23.39 -5.65
CA ALA A 42 1.32 -21.98 -5.95
C ALA A 42 1.90 -21.48 -7.28
N PHE A 43 3.03 -22.06 -7.73
CA PHE A 43 3.68 -21.67 -8.98
C PHE A 43 2.78 -21.85 -10.21
N PHE A 44 1.95 -22.90 -10.24
CA PHE A 44 1.07 -23.21 -11.37
C PHE A 44 -0.36 -22.67 -11.19
N ALA A 45 -0.66 -22.03 -10.06
CA ALA A 45 -2.01 -21.59 -9.73
C ALA A 45 -2.68 -20.71 -10.80
N TRP A 46 -1.92 -19.82 -11.43
CA TRP A 46 -2.41 -18.97 -12.52
C TRP A 46 -2.77 -19.77 -13.78
N PHE A 47 -1.98 -20.79 -14.10
CA PHE A 47 -2.21 -21.66 -15.27
C PHE A 47 -3.45 -22.53 -15.06
N ASP A 48 -3.56 -23.18 -13.90
CA ASP A 48 -4.69 -24.02 -13.52
C ASP A 48 -6.00 -23.23 -13.44
N ALA A 49 -5.90 -21.95 -13.04
CA ALA A 49 -7.01 -21.03 -12.98
C ALA A 49 -7.39 -20.40 -14.34
N ASN A 50 -6.69 -20.73 -15.43
CA ASN A 50 -6.91 -20.11 -16.74
C ASN A 50 -6.78 -18.58 -16.70
N LEU A 51 -5.81 -18.06 -15.93
CA LEU A 51 -5.50 -16.64 -15.86
C LEU A 51 -4.31 -16.29 -16.75
N PRO A 52 -4.13 -15.01 -17.12
CA PRO A 52 -2.96 -14.58 -17.86
C PRO A 52 -1.67 -14.91 -17.11
N GLN A 53 -0.58 -15.08 -17.84
CA GLN A 53 0.73 -15.27 -17.23
C GLN A 53 1.09 -14.08 -16.35
N PRO A 54 1.45 -14.27 -15.05
CA PRO A 54 1.88 -13.17 -14.20
C PRO A 54 3.23 -12.59 -14.67
N ASN A 55 3.54 -11.38 -14.26
CA ASN A 55 4.84 -10.78 -14.54
C ASN A 55 5.95 -11.49 -13.76
N TRP A 56 5.67 -11.84 -12.51
CA TRP A 56 6.65 -12.48 -11.65
C TRP A 56 5.97 -13.41 -10.64
N ILE A 57 6.74 -14.41 -10.20
CA ILE A 57 6.40 -15.31 -9.12
C ILE A 57 7.60 -15.41 -8.19
N SER A 58 7.38 -15.16 -6.89
CA SER A 58 8.39 -15.34 -5.84
C SER A 58 7.94 -16.46 -4.91
N LYS A 59 8.55 -17.61 -5.05
CA LYS A 59 8.20 -18.83 -4.33
C LYS A 59 9.13 -19.06 -3.14
N ASN A 60 8.59 -19.47 -2.00
CA ASN A 60 9.35 -19.98 -0.90
C ASN A 60 9.89 -21.38 -1.25
N LYS A 61 11.20 -21.56 -1.12
CA LYS A 61 11.91 -22.79 -1.48
C LYS A 61 11.55 -23.98 -0.60
N GLU A 62 11.10 -23.74 0.63
CA GLU A 62 10.83 -24.78 1.62
C GLU A 62 9.41 -25.34 1.52
N ASN A 63 8.41 -24.47 1.36
CA ASN A 63 7.00 -24.86 1.43
C ASN A 63 6.22 -24.63 0.12
N GLY A 64 6.83 -24.04 -0.90
CA GLY A 64 6.19 -23.80 -2.19
C GLY A 64 5.22 -22.61 -2.23
N HIS A 65 4.91 -21.98 -1.10
CA HIS A 65 4.04 -20.79 -1.04
C HIS A 65 4.61 -19.64 -1.84
N ALA A 66 3.78 -18.94 -2.59
CA ALA A 66 4.27 -17.92 -3.50
C ALA A 66 3.45 -16.64 -3.50
N HIS A 67 4.14 -15.52 -3.74
CA HIS A 67 3.48 -14.32 -4.23
C HIS A 67 3.58 -14.28 -5.75
N ILE A 68 2.48 -13.94 -6.41
CA ILE A 68 2.44 -13.69 -7.84
C ILE A 68 1.96 -12.27 -8.11
N GLY A 69 2.55 -11.64 -9.14
CA GLY A 69 2.29 -10.22 -9.42
C GLY A 69 1.97 -9.95 -10.88
N TYR A 70 0.95 -9.10 -11.10
CA TYR A 70 0.56 -8.57 -12.41
C TYR A 70 0.79 -7.07 -12.44
N MET A 71 1.67 -6.59 -13.30
CA MET A 71 2.00 -5.18 -13.45
C MET A 71 0.95 -4.47 -14.32
N LEU A 72 0.35 -3.41 -13.78
CA LEU A 72 -0.65 -2.63 -14.49
C LEU A 72 -0.01 -1.65 -15.47
N SER A 73 -0.62 -1.47 -16.64
CA SER A 73 -0.20 -0.49 -17.65
C SER A 73 -0.39 0.97 -17.18
N ALA A 74 -1.38 1.19 -16.32
CA ALA A 74 -1.64 2.47 -15.70
C ALA A 74 -1.86 2.29 -14.19
N PRO A 75 -1.15 3.06 -13.32
CA PRO A 75 -1.37 3.03 -11.89
C PRO A 75 -2.78 3.47 -11.53
N VAL A 76 -3.43 2.76 -10.61
CA VAL A 76 -4.74 3.14 -10.08
C VAL A 76 -4.54 3.91 -8.78
N CYS A 77 -4.99 5.18 -8.77
CA CYS A 77 -5.00 6.00 -7.58
C CYS A 77 -6.01 5.46 -6.56
N THR A 78 -5.63 5.41 -5.27
CA THR A 78 -6.46 4.89 -4.17
C THR A 78 -6.80 5.95 -3.12
N THR A 79 -6.47 7.22 -3.37
CA THR A 79 -6.79 8.33 -2.47
C THR A 79 -8.25 8.79 -2.64
N ASN A 80 -8.68 9.73 -1.78
CA ASN A 80 -10.02 10.34 -1.89
C ASN A 80 -10.27 11.06 -3.22
N ASN A 81 -9.22 11.43 -3.97
CA ASN A 81 -9.31 12.03 -5.30
C ASN A 81 -9.44 10.98 -6.42
N ALA A 82 -9.42 9.71 -6.07
CA ALA A 82 -9.52 8.63 -7.03
C ALA A 82 -10.92 8.56 -7.68
N ARG A 83 -10.95 8.16 -8.93
CA ARG A 83 -12.20 7.86 -9.62
C ARG A 83 -12.79 6.58 -9.03
N GLN A 84 -13.82 6.70 -8.20
CA GLN A 84 -14.44 5.60 -7.47
C GLN A 84 -14.86 4.41 -8.37
N LYS A 85 -15.27 4.71 -9.61
CA LYS A 85 -15.61 3.67 -10.59
C LYS A 85 -14.40 2.78 -10.92
N VAL A 86 -13.21 3.39 -11.09
CA VAL A 86 -11.96 2.65 -11.40
C VAL A 86 -11.51 1.85 -10.19
N VAL A 87 -11.59 2.43 -9.00
CA VAL A 87 -11.24 1.76 -7.74
C VAL A 87 -12.12 0.53 -7.51
N ARG A 88 -13.42 0.67 -7.72
CA ARG A 88 -14.37 -0.46 -7.62
C ARG A 88 -14.09 -1.54 -8.64
N TYR A 89 -13.78 -1.15 -9.87
CA TYR A 89 -13.45 -2.07 -10.93
C TYR A 89 -12.18 -2.89 -10.62
N LEU A 90 -11.13 -2.19 -10.16
CA LEU A 90 -9.91 -2.84 -9.67
C LEU A 90 -10.23 -3.84 -8.55
N ALA A 91 -11.03 -3.44 -7.56
CA ALA A 91 -11.40 -4.31 -6.43
C ALA A 91 -12.20 -5.54 -6.87
N CYS A 92 -13.12 -5.41 -7.86
CA CYS A 92 -13.83 -6.55 -8.44
C CYS A 92 -12.86 -7.54 -9.08
N ILE A 93 -11.91 -7.05 -9.89
CA ILE A 93 -10.89 -7.88 -10.54
C ILE A 93 -10.03 -8.57 -9.48
N GLN A 94 -9.53 -7.83 -8.50
CA GLN A 94 -8.71 -8.37 -7.43
C GLN A 94 -9.44 -9.48 -6.66
N ASN A 95 -10.71 -9.27 -6.33
CA ASN A 95 -11.52 -10.24 -5.61
C ASN A 95 -11.75 -11.52 -6.45
N ALA A 96 -12.06 -11.36 -7.72
CA ALA A 96 -12.26 -12.48 -8.63
C ALA A 96 -10.98 -13.31 -8.83
N TYR A 97 -9.83 -12.64 -8.98
CA TYR A 97 -8.52 -13.29 -9.04
C TYR A 97 -8.16 -14.02 -7.75
N THR A 98 -8.39 -13.37 -6.59
CA THR A 98 -8.17 -13.99 -5.26
C THR A 98 -8.96 -15.30 -5.14
N ALA A 99 -10.24 -15.28 -5.52
CA ALA A 99 -11.08 -16.46 -5.48
C ALA A 99 -10.60 -17.54 -6.46
N LYS A 100 -10.28 -17.17 -7.70
CA LYS A 100 -9.89 -18.10 -8.75
C LYS A 100 -8.52 -18.73 -8.51
N LEU A 101 -7.58 -17.97 -7.93
CA LEU A 101 -6.25 -18.43 -7.53
C LEU A 101 -6.26 -19.26 -6.23
N GLY A 102 -7.35 -19.21 -5.46
CA GLY A 102 -7.35 -19.70 -4.08
C GLY A 102 -6.32 -18.98 -3.19
N ALA A 103 -6.13 -17.69 -3.45
CA ALA A 103 -5.21 -16.86 -2.71
C ALA A 103 -5.78 -16.42 -1.35
N ASP A 104 -4.90 -16.00 -0.43
CA ASP A 104 -5.33 -15.52 0.88
C ASP A 104 -6.20 -14.26 0.77
N LYS A 105 -7.44 -14.36 1.26
CA LYS A 105 -8.40 -13.25 1.29
C LYS A 105 -8.02 -12.16 2.29
N GLY A 106 -7.20 -12.50 3.29
CA GLY A 106 -6.68 -11.56 4.29
C GLY A 106 -5.47 -10.78 3.82
N TYR A 107 -4.83 -11.21 2.73
CA TYR A 107 -3.67 -10.53 2.20
C TYR A 107 -4.03 -9.19 1.55
N VAL A 108 -3.48 -8.13 2.09
CA VAL A 108 -3.80 -6.75 1.69
C VAL A 108 -2.82 -6.15 0.66
N GLY A 109 -1.87 -6.93 0.17
CA GLY A 109 -0.92 -6.49 -0.86
C GLY A 109 0.09 -5.42 -0.42
N LEU A 110 0.24 -5.19 0.89
CA LEU A 110 1.13 -4.15 1.41
C LEU A 110 2.59 -4.57 1.29
N ILE A 111 2.92 -5.76 1.78
CA ILE A 111 4.27 -6.31 1.80
C ILE A 111 4.29 -7.59 0.96
N ALA A 112 5.22 -7.67 0.02
CA ALA A 112 5.37 -8.83 -0.84
C ALA A 112 6.79 -9.41 -0.74
N LYS A 113 6.92 -10.70 -1.03
CA LYS A 113 8.22 -11.34 -1.31
C LYS A 113 8.91 -10.54 -2.39
N ASN A 114 10.16 -10.15 -2.15
CA ASN A 114 10.93 -9.34 -3.09
C ASN A 114 11.38 -10.18 -4.30
N PRO A 115 10.88 -9.91 -5.52
CA PRO A 115 11.21 -10.71 -6.69
C PRO A 115 12.66 -10.57 -7.17
N LEU A 116 13.46 -9.75 -6.49
CA LEU A 116 14.89 -9.56 -6.76
C LEU A 116 15.79 -10.14 -5.66
N HIS A 117 15.22 -10.71 -4.60
CA HIS A 117 15.99 -11.21 -3.46
C HIS A 117 16.25 -12.71 -3.56
N GLY A 118 17.49 -13.13 -3.31
CA GLY A 118 17.93 -14.52 -3.44
C GLY A 118 17.35 -15.52 -2.42
N GLU A 119 16.65 -15.03 -1.39
CA GLU A 119 15.92 -15.88 -0.44
C GLU A 119 14.81 -16.67 -1.11
N TRP A 120 14.14 -16.06 -2.07
CA TRP A 120 13.04 -16.66 -2.81
C TRP A 120 13.53 -17.32 -4.09
N GLU A 121 12.80 -18.30 -4.56
CA GLU A 121 12.90 -18.81 -5.92
C GLU A 121 12.07 -17.87 -6.80
N ASN A 122 12.78 -17.01 -7.54
CA ASN A 122 12.15 -15.94 -8.31
C ASN A 122 12.09 -16.28 -9.79
N HIS A 123 10.93 -16.09 -10.38
CA HIS A 123 10.67 -16.27 -11.81
C HIS A 123 10.09 -14.97 -12.37
N ILE A 124 10.83 -14.31 -13.24
CA ILE A 124 10.33 -13.19 -14.03
C ILE A 124 9.84 -13.77 -15.37
N LEU A 125 8.53 -13.80 -15.54
CA LEU A 125 7.89 -14.48 -16.65
C LEU A 125 7.54 -13.54 -17.79
N SER A 126 7.23 -12.29 -17.49
CA SER A 126 6.85 -11.29 -18.49
C SER A 126 7.19 -9.88 -18.04
N THR A 127 7.57 -9.04 -19.00
CA THR A 127 7.73 -7.58 -18.80
C THR A 127 6.56 -6.78 -19.37
N LYS A 128 5.56 -7.44 -19.95
CA LYS A 128 4.35 -6.79 -20.48
C LYS A 128 3.50 -6.25 -19.34
N THR A 129 2.95 -5.07 -19.52
CA THR A 129 1.96 -4.51 -18.60
C THR A 129 0.55 -4.88 -19.01
N TYR A 130 -0.36 -4.95 -18.04
CA TYR A 130 -1.74 -5.35 -18.24
C TYR A 130 -2.71 -4.19 -18.04
N GLU A 131 -3.66 -4.04 -18.97
CA GLU A 131 -4.81 -3.20 -18.75
C GLU A 131 -5.84 -3.91 -17.86
N LEU A 132 -6.58 -3.15 -17.06
CA LEU A 132 -7.61 -3.72 -16.19
C LEU A 132 -8.68 -4.48 -17.00
N ASN A 133 -9.07 -3.95 -18.18
CA ASN A 133 -10.04 -4.63 -19.03
C ASN A 133 -9.53 -5.98 -19.50
N TYR A 134 -8.26 -6.08 -19.90
CA TYR A 134 -7.68 -7.34 -20.30
C TYR A 134 -7.67 -8.36 -19.15
N LEU A 135 -7.32 -7.93 -17.93
CA LEU A 135 -7.37 -8.82 -16.78
C LEU A 135 -8.82 -9.25 -16.45
N ALA A 136 -9.79 -8.37 -16.65
CA ALA A 136 -11.20 -8.65 -16.41
C ALA A 136 -11.77 -9.71 -17.36
N ASP A 137 -11.25 -9.82 -18.59
CA ASP A 137 -11.73 -10.80 -19.60
C ASP A 137 -11.55 -12.26 -19.16
N PHE A 138 -10.73 -12.52 -18.14
CA PHE A 138 -10.44 -13.89 -17.64
C PHE A 138 -11.28 -14.28 -16.42
N VAL A 139 -12.14 -13.41 -15.92
CA VAL A 139 -12.90 -13.64 -14.70
C VAL A 139 -14.32 -13.08 -14.80
N ASP A 140 -15.26 -13.73 -14.13
CA ASP A 140 -16.59 -13.17 -13.95
C ASP A 140 -16.56 -12.17 -12.81
N LEU A 141 -16.92 -10.94 -13.12
CA LEU A 141 -16.93 -9.86 -12.13
C LEU A 141 -18.27 -9.82 -11.40
N GLU A 142 -18.26 -10.23 -10.15
CA GLU A 142 -19.42 -10.05 -9.28
C GLU A 142 -19.48 -8.59 -8.76
N PRO A 143 -20.66 -7.97 -8.73
CA PRO A 143 -20.83 -6.67 -8.10
C PRO A 143 -20.44 -6.75 -6.63
N LEU A 144 -19.49 -5.93 -6.21
CA LEU A 144 -19.19 -5.80 -4.79
C LEU A 144 -20.40 -5.26 -4.04
N PRO A 145 -20.69 -5.72 -2.81
CA PRO A 145 -21.75 -5.17 -1.98
C PRO A 145 -21.63 -3.64 -1.90
N THR A 146 -22.77 -2.95 -1.88
CA THR A 146 -22.88 -1.48 -1.97
C THR A 146 -22.27 -0.71 -0.77
N LYS A 147 -21.90 -1.40 0.31
CA LYS A 147 -20.99 -0.86 1.32
C LYS A 147 -19.65 -0.67 0.62
N GLN A 148 -19.08 0.54 0.71
CA GLN A 148 -17.83 0.97 0.07
C GLN A 148 -16.88 -0.21 -0.07
N PRO A 149 -16.39 -0.52 -1.30
CA PRO A 149 -15.43 -1.59 -1.44
C PRO A 149 -14.27 -1.24 -0.50
N GLU A 150 -14.01 -2.10 0.45
CA GLU A 150 -12.76 -2.04 1.17
C GLU A 150 -11.67 -2.34 0.13
N VAL A 151 -11.24 -1.28 -0.53
CA VAL A 151 -9.95 -1.33 -1.19
C VAL A 151 -9.00 -1.77 -0.09
N SER A 152 -8.36 -2.92 -0.29
CA SER A 152 -7.49 -3.64 0.64
C SER A 152 -6.84 -2.70 1.68
N GLY A 153 -6.47 -3.14 2.86
CA GLY A 153 -5.93 -2.31 3.95
C GLY A 153 -4.95 -1.22 3.54
N LEU A 154 -4.29 -1.39 2.36
CA LEU A 154 -3.48 -0.39 1.67
C LEU A 154 -4.26 0.90 1.35
N GLY A 155 -5.50 0.82 0.85
CA GLY A 155 -6.30 1.99 0.50
C GLY A 155 -6.71 2.80 1.73
N ARG A 156 -7.02 2.14 2.85
CA ARG A 156 -7.36 2.82 4.11
C ARG A 156 -6.14 3.52 4.70
N ASN A 157 -4.97 2.88 4.69
CA ASN A 157 -3.72 3.49 5.12
C ASN A 157 -3.34 4.71 4.26
N CYS A 158 -3.49 4.62 2.94
CA CYS A 158 -3.23 5.74 2.04
C CYS A 158 -4.23 6.88 2.25
N THR A 159 -5.51 6.57 2.43
CA THR A 159 -6.55 7.57 2.70
C THR A 159 -6.29 8.27 4.05
N LEU A 160 -5.97 7.50 5.09
CA LEU A 160 -5.60 8.06 6.40
C LEU A 160 -4.36 8.95 6.28
N PHE A 161 -3.33 8.46 5.61
CA PHE A 161 -2.09 9.22 5.38
C PHE A 161 -2.37 10.55 4.68
N ASP A 162 -3.16 10.56 3.60
CA ASP A 162 -3.46 11.79 2.86
C ASP A 162 -4.28 12.79 3.68
N ILE A 163 -5.33 12.31 4.38
CA ILE A 163 -6.16 13.17 5.23
C ILE A 163 -5.31 13.86 6.30
N VAL A 164 -4.51 13.07 7.01
CA VAL A 164 -3.70 13.58 8.13
C VAL A 164 -2.55 14.44 7.63
N ARG A 165 -1.90 14.08 6.54
CA ARG A 165 -0.79 14.84 5.96
C ARG A 165 -1.23 16.23 5.47
N ILE A 166 -2.36 16.31 4.73
CA ILE A 166 -2.88 17.59 4.21
C ILE A 166 -3.26 18.52 5.37
N TRP A 167 -3.86 17.98 6.43
CA TRP A 167 -4.13 18.73 7.64
C TRP A 167 -2.84 19.17 8.32
N ALA A 168 -1.89 18.25 8.52
CA ALA A 168 -0.64 18.52 9.22
C ALA A 168 0.21 19.63 8.56
N TYR A 169 0.20 19.74 7.22
CA TYR A 169 0.89 20.84 6.51
C TYR A 169 0.31 22.22 6.79
N LYS A 170 -0.96 22.31 7.16
CA LYS A 170 -1.61 23.56 7.52
C LYS A 170 -1.39 23.88 8.98
N GLU A 171 -1.57 22.87 9.83
CA GLU A 171 -1.57 23.02 11.29
C GLU A 171 -0.19 23.27 11.88
N ILE A 172 0.87 22.74 11.28
CA ILE A 172 2.25 22.90 11.80
C ILE A 172 2.65 24.36 12.04
N ARG A 173 2.00 25.30 11.35
CA ARG A 173 2.28 26.73 11.49
C ARG A 173 1.86 27.27 12.85
N GLU A 174 0.81 26.71 13.44
CA GLU A 174 0.31 27.09 14.75
C GLU A 174 1.15 26.48 15.88
N HIS A 175 2.09 25.56 15.53
CA HIS A 175 2.95 24.84 16.46
C HIS A 175 4.42 25.31 16.42
N SER A 176 4.68 26.54 15.96
CA SER A 176 6.04 27.09 15.88
C SER A 176 6.78 27.11 17.23
N ASP A 177 6.04 27.27 18.33
CA ASP A 177 6.56 27.37 19.70
C ASP A 177 6.34 26.11 20.54
N SER A 178 5.80 25.02 19.92
CA SER A 178 5.49 23.75 20.59
C SER A 178 6.70 22.82 20.60
N TYR A 179 6.67 21.84 21.51
CA TYR A 179 7.64 20.73 21.51
C TYR A 179 7.20 19.62 20.55
N TYR A 180 8.16 18.92 19.96
CA TYR A 180 7.87 17.80 19.04
C TYR A 180 6.92 16.73 19.63
N ALA A 181 7.01 16.47 20.93
CA ALA A 181 6.15 15.50 21.60
C ALA A 181 4.67 15.92 21.60
N GLU A 182 4.38 17.21 21.75
CA GLU A 182 3.03 17.77 21.69
C GLU A 182 2.48 17.68 20.26
N TRP A 183 3.29 18.06 19.29
CA TRP A 183 2.97 17.91 17.87
C TRP A 183 2.69 16.46 17.49
N GLU A 184 3.53 15.50 17.90
CA GLU A 184 3.32 14.06 17.61
C GLU A 184 2.01 13.56 18.23
N ALA A 185 1.68 13.98 19.45
CA ALA A 185 0.45 13.61 20.14
C ALA A 185 -0.80 14.16 19.42
N GLU A 186 -0.72 15.38 18.91
CA GLU A 186 -1.84 15.98 18.17
C GLU A 186 -2.06 15.32 16.82
N VAL A 187 -0.98 15.08 16.07
CA VAL A 187 -1.08 14.32 14.80
C VAL A 187 -1.67 12.92 15.03
N LEU A 188 -1.31 12.27 16.13
CA LEU A 188 -1.90 10.96 16.50
C LEU A 188 -3.39 11.09 16.82
N THR A 189 -3.79 12.09 17.58
CA THR A 189 -5.19 12.37 17.91
C THR A 189 -6.01 12.60 16.63
N ARG A 190 -5.50 13.40 15.71
CA ARG A 190 -6.13 13.64 14.42
C ARG A 190 -6.25 12.39 13.58
N ALA A 191 -5.22 11.55 13.56
CA ALA A 191 -5.23 10.29 12.83
C ALA A 191 -6.25 9.29 13.41
N LEU A 192 -6.33 9.17 14.71
CA LEU A 192 -7.32 8.33 15.38
C LEU A 192 -8.75 8.80 15.07
N HIS A 193 -9.00 10.10 15.13
CA HIS A 193 -10.31 10.66 14.76
C HIS A 193 -10.65 10.37 13.28
N ALA A 194 -9.71 10.59 12.36
CA ALA A 194 -9.93 10.28 10.95
C ALA A 194 -10.20 8.78 10.70
N ASN A 195 -9.55 7.91 11.48
CA ASN A 195 -9.73 6.47 11.40
C ASN A 195 -11.15 6.01 11.77
N THR A 196 -11.86 6.72 12.63
CA THR A 196 -13.24 6.38 13.00
C THR A 196 -14.24 6.52 11.85
N ALA A 197 -13.87 7.28 10.81
CA ALA A 197 -14.73 7.46 9.63
C ALA A 197 -14.70 6.25 8.67
N PHE A 198 -13.79 5.30 8.84
CA PHE A 198 -13.76 4.09 8.03
C PHE A 198 -14.78 3.07 8.53
N SER A 199 -15.44 2.37 7.61
CA SER A 199 -16.38 1.29 7.93
C SER A 199 -15.70 0.13 8.68
N SER A 200 -14.41 -0.08 8.45
CA SER A 200 -13.53 -0.99 9.17
C SER A 200 -12.27 -0.21 9.54
N PRO A 201 -12.19 0.35 10.74
CA PRO A 201 -11.04 1.13 11.18
C PRO A 201 -9.74 0.32 11.15
N LEU A 202 -8.63 1.00 10.88
CA LEU A 202 -7.29 0.43 10.99
C LEU A 202 -6.96 0.14 12.45
N GLU A 203 -6.10 -0.85 12.68
CA GLU A 203 -5.58 -1.17 14.00
C GLU A 203 -4.80 0.01 14.59
N TYR A 204 -4.88 0.17 15.92
CA TYR A 204 -4.22 1.29 16.63
C TYR A 204 -2.74 1.45 16.27
N GLN A 205 -2.01 0.34 16.13
CA GLN A 205 -0.58 0.36 15.83
C GLN A 205 -0.30 0.89 14.41
N GLU A 206 -1.14 0.56 13.44
CA GLU A 206 -1.04 1.08 12.06
C GLU A 206 -1.29 2.59 12.02
N VAL A 207 -2.34 3.05 12.70
CA VAL A 207 -2.66 4.49 12.83
C VAL A 207 -1.52 5.23 13.48
N LYS A 208 -0.98 4.71 14.58
CA LYS A 208 0.14 5.29 15.32
C LYS A 208 1.41 5.40 14.47
N GLN A 209 1.75 4.37 13.69
CA GLN A 209 2.91 4.40 12.80
C GLN A 209 2.75 5.44 11.68
N THR A 210 1.57 5.51 11.08
CA THR A 210 1.23 6.49 10.05
C THR A 210 1.34 7.91 10.61
N ALA A 211 0.71 8.16 11.77
CA ALA A 211 0.75 9.45 12.44
C ALA A 211 2.18 9.89 12.77
N ARG A 212 2.97 8.99 13.35
CA ARG A 212 4.38 9.24 13.71
C ARG A 212 5.25 9.56 12.48
N SER A 213 5.03 8.86 11.38
CA SER A 213 5.74 9.11 10.12
C SER A 213 5.45 10.53 9.59
N ILE A 214 4.16 10.91 9.59
CA ILE A 214 3.73 12.25 9.16
C ILE A 214 4.28 13.32 10.10
N ALA A 215 4.08 13.16 11.41
CA ALA A 215 4.55 14.12 12.41
C ALA A 215 6.05 14.39 12.28
N LYS A 216 6.86 13.34 12.19
CA LYS A 216 8.32 13.45 12.07
C LYS A 216 8.75 14.14 10.78
N TRP A 217 8.09 13.80 9.65
CA TRP A 217 8.43 14.40 8.36
C TRP A 217 8.04 15.87 8.31
N VAL A 218 6.81 16.22 8.74
CA VAL A 218 6.30 17.59 8.74
C VAL A 218 7.13 18.47 9.68
N TRP A 219 7.43 18.00 10.89
CA TRP A 219 8.27 18.71 11.82
C TRP A 219 9.65 19.06 11.28
N ARG A 220 10.30 18.11 10.61
CA ARG A 220 11.64 18.29 10.02
C ARG A 220 11.67 19.28 8.87
N ASN A 221 10.61 19.31 8.07
CA ASN A 221 10.61 20.06 6.82
C ASN A 221 9.83 21.38 6.91
N HIS A 222 8.95 21.53 7.90
CA HIS A 222 8.03 22.66 8.01
C HIS A 222 7.96 23.29 9.41
N GLY A 223 8.59 22.68 10.41
CA GLY A 223 8.59 23.15 11.80
C GLY A 223 9.70 24.16 12.13
N SER A 224 10.57 24.52 11.18
CA SER A 224 11.63 25.51 11.44
C SER A 224 11.18 26.92 11.08
N ALA A 225 11.56 27.90 11.88
CA ALA A 225 11.30 29.33 11.61
C ALA A 225 11.84 29.79 10.24
N GLU A 226 12.92 29.19 9.77
CA GLU A 226 13.54 29.46 8.47
C GLU A 226 12.67 28.99 7.29
N PHE A 227 11.99 27.84 7.42
CA PHE A 227 11.05 27.37 6.42
C PHE A 227 9.81 28.26 6.35
N GLN A 228 9.29 28.70 7.50
CA GLN A 228 8.12 29.58 7.56
C GLN A 228 8.42 30.94 6.92
N ALA A 229 9.61 31.51 7.14
CA ALA A 229 10.06 32.74 6.50
C ALA A 229 10.16 32.61 4.99
N ASN A 230 10.73 31.51 4.48
CA ASN A 230 10.88 31.24 3.05
C ASN A 230 9.53 30.96 2.35
N PHE A 231 8.56 30.37 3.05
CA PHE A 231 7.24 30.11 2.50
C PHE A 231 6.40 31.39 2.40
N SER A 232 6.47 32.25 3.43
CA SER A 232 5.77 33.55 3.42
C SER A 232 6.31 34.48 2.35
N ALA A 233 7.62 34.46 2.09
CA ALA A 233 8.26 35.24 1.04
C ALA A 233 7.89 34.78 -0.40
N LYS A 234 7.42 33.55 -0.58
CA LYS A 234 6.96 33.02 -1.89
C LYS A 234 5.48 33.28 -2.17
N GLN A 235 4.70 33.74 -1.20
CA GLN A 235 3.29 34.07 -1.34
C GLN A 235 3.02 35.59 -1.42
N ALA A 236 4.02 36.41 -1.20
CA ALA A 236 4.01 37.88 -1.37
C ALA A 236 4.53 38.23 -2.78
#